data_94a7f54708e2e6da3a00fd077e0add8c
#
_entry.id   94a7f54708e2e6da3a00fd077e0add8c
#
_cell.length_a   1.000
_cell.length_b   1.000
_cell.length_c   1.000
_cell.angle_alpha   90.00
_cell.angle_beta   90.00
_cell.angle_gamma   90.00
#
_symmetry.space_group_name_H-M   'P 1'
#
loop_
_entity.id
_entity.type
_entity.pdbx_description
1 polymer ?
#
loop_
_entity_poly.entity_id
_entity_poly.type
_entity_poly.pdbx_seq_one_letter_code
_entity_poly.pdbx_strand_id
1 'polypeptide(L)'
;GKTQYGLVVGAYVPDYMNGIIKKHELTRRDKEEDRMKHVRVNNANIEPVFFAYPDNAELDAIVAKYTAGEPEYDFIAPGDGFGHTVWVIDQQEDIDAITKAFAAMPALYIADGHHRSAAAALVGAEKAQQNPNHKGDEEYNYFMAVCFPANQLTIIDYNRVVKDLNGLTPEEFLAAVGKNFIVEEKGAEIYKPNALHNFSLYLEGKWYSLTAKEGTYDDNDPIGVLDVTISSNLIL
;
A
#
# COMPACT_ATOMS: atom_id res chain seq x y z
N GLY A 1 8.33 -19.09 -0.37
CA GLY A 1 8.36 -17.62 -0.43
C GLY A 1 7.86 -17.13 -1.77
N LYS A 2 7.56 -15.85 -1.87
CA LYS A 2 7.16 -15.17 -3.12
C LYS A 2 8.29 -14.21 -3.50
N THR A 3 8.73 -14.25 -4.75
CA THR A 3 9.62 -13.23 -5.32
C THR A 3 8.79 -12.10 -5.90
N GLN A 4 9.21 -10.86 -5.64
CA GLN A 4 8.59 -9.64 -6.19
C GLN A 4 9.69 -8.77 -6.78
N TYR A 5 9.43 -8.19 -7.94
CA TYR A 5 10.34 -7.26 -8.61
C TYR A 5 9.75 -5.86 -8.57
N GLY A 6 10.51 -4.90 -8.03
CA GLY A 6 10.11 -3.51 -7.96
C GLY A 6 11.14 -2.61 -8.65
N LEU A 7 10.66 -1.56 -9.28
CA LEU A 7 11.51 -0.50 -9.86
C LEU A 7 11.79 0.56 -8.80
N VAL A 8 13.07 0.78 -8.49
CA VAL A 8 13.50 1.88 -7.61
C VAL A 8 13.68 3.12 -8.46
N VAL A 9 12.93 4.16 -8.15
CA VAL A 9 12.87 5.40 -8.93
C VAL A 9 12.85 6.64 -8.04
N GLY A 10 13.17 7.79 -8.61
CA GLY A 10 12.89 9.11 -8.03
C GLY A 10 11.45 9.52 -8.35
N ALA A 11 10.55 9.44 -7.38
CA ALA A 11 9.18 9.93 -7.53
C ALA A 11 9.14 11.45 -7.44
N TYR A 12 8.38 12.09 -8.33
CA TYR A 12 8.37 13.54 -8.47
C TYR A 12 7.43 14.22 -7.45
N VAL A 13 7.96 15.16 -6.69
CA VAL A 13 7.22 15.90 -5.64
C VAL A 13 5.94 16.54 -6.16
N PRO A 14 5.95 17.25 -7.30
CA PRO A 14 4.72 17.82 -7.86
C PRO A 14 3.64 16.78 -8.17
N ASP A 15 3.98 15.55 -8.54
CA ASP A 15 2.99 14.49 -8.79
C ASP A 15 2.25 14.09 -7.51
N TYR A 16 2.94 14.13 -6.36
CA TYR A 16 2.31 13.95 -5.06
C TYR A 16 1.39 15.15 -4.73
N MET A 17 1.88 16.36 -4.92
CA MET A 17 1.11 17.59 -4.61
C MET A 17 -0.14 17.76 -5.47
N ASN A 18 -0.05 17.36 -6.75
CA ASN A 18 -1.14 17.45 -7.73
C ASN A 18 -2.10 16.24 -7.70
N GLY A 19 -1.84 15.23 -6.85
CA GLY A 19 -2.72 14.08 -6.69
C GLY A 19 -2.63 13.05 -7.83
N ILE A 20 -1.56 13.03 -8.61
CA ILE A 20 -1.21 11.94 -9.52
C ILE A 20 -0.82 10.71 -8.68
N ILE A 21 -0.04 10.92 -7.61
CA ILE A 21 0.22 9.91 -6.60
C ILE A 21 -0.95 9.88 -5.63
N LYS A 22 -1.75 8.80 -5.67
CA LYS A 22 -3.00 8.64 -4.91
C LYS A 22 -2.73 8.19 -3.48
N LYS A 23 -3.45 8.82 -2.56
CA LYS A 23 -3.41 8.57 -1.11
C LYS A 23 -4.72 7.92 -0.68
N HIS A 24 -4.67 7.01 0.27
CA HIS A 24 -5.87 6.39 0.87
C HIS A 24 -5.88 6.51 2.41
N GLU A 25 -4.85 7.14 2.98
CA GLU A 25 -4.72 7.37 4.42
C GLU A 25 -4.48 8.84 4.70
N LEU A 26 -5.13 9.37 5.74
CA LEU A 26 -4.85 10.70 6.24
C LEU A 26 -3.59 10.67 7.13
N THR A 27 -2.64 11.55 6.84
CA THR A 27 -1.44 11.67 7.64
C THR A 27 -1.71 12.43 8.95
N ARG A 28 -1.11 11.97 10.03
CA ARG A 28 -1.17 12.66 11.32
C ARG A 28 -0.08 13.73 11.37
N ARG A 29 -0.45 14.94 11.76
CA ARG A 29 0.45 16.11 11.77
C ARG A 29 1.68 15.90 12.65
N ASP A 30 1.54 15.24 13.80
CA ASP A 30 2.67 14.94 14.70
C ASP A 30 3.70 14.01 14.06
N LYS A 31 3.24 12.99 13.33
CA LYS A 31 4.09 12.06 12.59
C LYS A 31 4.72 12.69 11.36
N GLU A 32 3.98 13.54 10.68
CA GLU A 32 4.44 14.28 9.51
C GLU A 32 5.58 15.23 9.87
N GLU A 33 5.41 16.04 10.93
CA GLU A 33 6.45 16.95 11.44
C GLU A 33 7.73 16.22 11.89
N ASP A 34 7.60 15.06 12.56
CA ASP A 34 8.73 14.23 12.95
C ASP A 34 9.53 13.78 11.71
N ARG A 35 8.84 13.29 10.67
CA ARG A 35 9.47 12.86 9.42
C ARG A 35 10.06 14.04 8.62
N MET A 36 9.38 15.16 8.56
CA MET A 36 9.89 16.38 7.92
C MET A 36 11.17 16.87 8.60
N LYS A 37 11.20 16.88 9.94
CA LYS A 37 12.42 17.21 10.70
C LYS A 37 13.57 16.28 10.34
N HIS A 38 13.30 14.98 10.23
CA HIS A 38 14.28 13.98 9.83
C HIS A 38 14.86 14.26 8.43
N VAL A 39 14.01 14.54 7.45
CA VAL A 39 14.43 14.90 6.09
C VAL A 39 15.23 16.21 6.07
N ARG A 40 14.79 17.23 6.81
CA ARG A 40 15.51 18.53 6.87
C ARG A 40 16.90 18.39 7.49
N VAL A 41 17.01 17.64 8.61
CA VAL A 41 18.29 17.50 9.34
C VAL A 41 19.31 16.69 8.54
N ASN A 42 18.87 15.59 7.92
CA ASN A 42 19.74 14.72 7.15
C ASN A 42 19.94 15.20 5.72
N ASN A 43 19.14 16.14 5.25
CA ASN A 43 19.10 16.60 3.86
C ASN A 43 18.92 15.44 2.86
N ALA A 44 18.22 14.39 3.24
CA ALA A 44 18.03 13.16 2.47
C ALA A 44 16.71 12.46 2.81
N ASN A 45 16.17 11.75 1.84
CA ASN A 45 15.12 10.76 2.03
C ASN A 45 15.79 9.40 2.26
N ILE A 46 15.78 8.90 3.51
CA ILE A 46 16.59 7.74 3.91
C ILE A 46 15.88 6.43 3.57
N GLU A 47 14.57 6.39 3.73
CA GLU A 47 13.77 5.17 3.50
C GLU A 47 12.92 5.31 2.23
N PRO A 48 12.93 4.30 1.34
CA PRO A 48 12.04 4.33 0.18
C PRO A 48 10.58 4.23 0.61
N VAL A 49 9.70 4.78 -0.20
CA VAL A 49 8.26 4.58 -0.10
C VAL A 49 7.84 3.45 -1.05
N PHE A 50 6.71 2.84 -0.78
CA PHE A 50 6.20 1.73 -1.57
C PHE A 50 4.98 2.16 -2.38
N PHE A 51 5.09 2.10 -3.70
CA PHE A 51 4.01 2.43 -4.63
C PHE A 51 3.55 1.22 -5.43
N ALA A 52 2.27 1.22 -5.76
CA ALA A 52 1.68 0.31 -6.72
C ALA A 52 1.37 1.05 -8.02
N TYR A 53 1.50 0.35 -9.16
CA TYR A 53 1.09 0.85 -10.47
C TYR A 53 0.29 -0.22 -11.23
N PRO A 54 -0.57 0.19 -12.19
CA PRO A 54 -1.27 -0.73 -13.07
C PRO A 54 -0.28 -1.56 -13.89
N ASP A 55 -0.58 -2.84 -14.11
CA ASP A 55 0.30 -3.74 -14.85
C ASP A 55 0.69 -3.16 -16.21
N ASN A 56 1.96 -3.31 -16.58
CA ASN A 56 2.53 -2.74 -17.80
C ASN A 56 3.56 -3.70 -18.40
N ALA A 57 3.22 -4.27 -19.57
CA ALA A 57 4.04 -5.26 -20.23
C ALA A 57 5.41 -4.73 -20.72
N GLU A 58 5.53 -3.44 -21.04
CA GLU A 58 6.80 -2.81 -21.42
C GLU A 58 7.76 -2.74 -20.22
N LEU A 59 7.25 -2.33 -19.06
CA LEU A 59 8.04 -2.34 -17.83
C LEU A 59 8.43 -3.76 -17.41
N ASP A 60 7.51 -4.72 -17.52
CA ASP A 60 7.78 -6.12 -17.22
C ASP A 60 8.91 -6.68 -18.11
N ALA A 61 8.92 -6.33 -19.40
CA ALA A 61 9.96 -6.76 -20.33
C ALA A 61 11.32 -6.15 -19.97
N ILE A 62 11.38 -4.87 -19.58
CA ILE A 62 12.61 -4.21 -19.15
C ILE A 62 13.13 -4.87 -17.86
N VAL A 63 12.26 -5.09 -16.87
CA VAL A 63 12.63 -5.79 -15.63
C VAL A 63 13.17 -7.19 -15.93
N ALA A 64 12.50 -7.96 -16.79
CA ALA A 64 12.96 -9.29 -17.19
C ALA A 64 14.34 -9.27 -17.88
N LYS A 65 14.61 -8.24 -18.70
CA LYS A 65 15.91 -8.06 -19.38
C LYS A 65 17.05 -7.92 -18.35
N TYR A 66 16.88 -7.07 -17.34
CA TYR A 66 17.95 -6.81 -16.36
C TYR A 66 18.08 -7.95 -15.35
N THR A 67 16.98 -8.52 -14.90
CA THR A 67 16.99 -9.63 -13.92
C THR A 67 17.51 -10.96 -14.47
N ALA A 68 17.70 -11.08 -15.79
CA ALA A 68 18.39 -12.20 -16.44
C ALA A 68 19.92 -12.09 -16.37
N GLY A 69 20.45 -10.90 -16.01
CA GLY A 69 21.89 -10.66 -15.89
C GLY A 69 22.41 -10.82 -14.47
N GLU A 70 23.71 -10.57 -14.30
CA GLU A 70 24.34 -10.58 -12.98
C GLU A 70 23.87 -9.37 -12.14
N PRO A 71 23.48 -9.60 -10.89
CA PRO A 71 23.08 -8.51 -10.01
C PRO A 71 24.28 -7.72 -9.46
N GLU A 72 24.05 -6.45 -9.15
CA GLU A 72 25.01 -5.60 -8.40
C GLU A 72 25.13 -6.05 -6.93
N TYR A 73 23.99 -6.43 -6.32
CA TYR A 73 23.92 -6.98 -4.97
C TYR A 73 22.99 -8.19 -4.94
N ASP A 74 23.41 -9.22 -4.22
CA ASP A 74 22.60 -10.40 -3.91
C ASP A 74 22.95 -10.91 -2.52
N PHE A 75 22.02 -10.82 -1.57
CA PHE A 75 22.26 -11.22 -0.18
C PHE A 75 20.97 -11.62 0.53
N ILE A 76 21.14 -12.38 1.61
CA ILE A 76 20.07 -12.72 2.55
C ILE A 76 20.21 -11.81 3.78
N ALA A 77 19.14 -11.07 4.11
CA ALA A 77 19.13 -10.22 5.30
C ALA A 77 19.15 -11.09 6.57
N PRO A 78 20.09 -10.86 7.50
CA PRO A 78 20.26 -11.72 8.68
C PRO A 78 19.13 -11.58 9.72
N GLY A 79 18.34 -10.49 9.65
CA GLY A 79 17.30 -10.21 10.63
C GLY A 79 16.00 -10.97 10.38
N ASP A 80 15.60 -11.12 9.12
CA ASP A 80 14.31 -11.71 8.70
C ASP A 80 14.46 -12.90 7.73
N GLY A 81 15.67 -13.12 7.21
CA GLY A 81 15.96 -14.21 6.27
C GLY A 81 15.45 -13.99 4.85
N PHE A 82 15.05 -12.76 4.50
CA PHE A 82 14.63 -12.42 3.13
C PHE A 82 15.83 -12.19 2.22
N GLY A 83 15.70 -12.65 0.98
CA GLY A 83 16.65 -12.37 -0.09
C GLY A 83 16.42 -10.99 -0.69
N HIS A 84 17.51 -10.26 -0.91
CA HIS A 84 17.52 -8.96 -1.59
C HIS A 84 18.49 -9.02 -2.74
N THR A 85 17.99 -8.79 -3.95
CA THR A 85 18.80 -8.79 -5.16
C THR A 85 18.56 -7.48 -5.91
N VAL A 86 19.61 -6.80 -6.33
CA VAL A 86 19.55 -5.49 -6.98
C VAL A 86 20.29 -5.51 -8.30
N TRP A 87 19.65 -5.03 -9.34
CA TRP A 87 20.24 -4.80 -10.66
C TRP A 87 20.18 -3.31 -10.98
N VAL A 88 21.23 -2.81 -11.60
CA VAL A 88 21.29 -1.42 -12.05
C VAL A 88 20.80 -1.33 -13.49
N ILE A 89 19.84 -0.43 -13.73
CA ILE A 89 19.38 -0.07 -15.08
C ILE A 89 20.19 1.16 -15.52
N ASP A 90 21.15 0.98 -16.43
CA ASP A 90 22.11 2.00 -16.85
C ASP A 90 22.00 2.38 -18.33
N GLN A 91 21.18 1.65 -19.13
CA GLN A 91 20.99 1.97 -20.52
C GLN A 91 19.98 3.11 -20.67
N GLN A 92 20.40 4.22 -21.27
CA GLN A 92 19.58 5.42 -21.40
C GLN A 92 18.26 5.16 -22.13
N GLU A 93 18.26 4.28 -23.15
CA GLU A 93 17.04 3.88 -23.88
C GLU A 93 16.01 3.23 -22.95
N ASP A 94 16.43 2.35 -22.04
CA ASP A 94 15.54 1.70 -21.07
C ASP A 94 15.05 2.69 -20.00
N ILE A 95 15.92 3.60 -19.55
CA ILE A 95 15.56 4.67 -18.61
C ILE A 95 14.50 5.58 -19.22
N ASP A 96 14.68 5.97 -20.48
CA ASP A 96 13.71 6.80 -21.22
C ASP A 96 12.37 6.07 -21.42
N ALA A 97 12.41 4.77 -21.73
CA ALA A 97 11.23 3.93 -21.86
C ALA A 97 10.47 3.81 -20.53
N ILE A 98 11.17 3.57 -19.41
CA ILE A 98 10.57 3.54 -18.07
C ILE A 98 9.92 4.88 -17.76
N THR A 99 10.63 5.98 -17.96
CA THR A 99 10.13 7.33 -17.70
C THR A 99 8.86 7.61 -18.52
N LYS A 100 8.88 7.27 -19.80
CA LYS A 100 7.73 7.42 -20.70
C LYS A 100 6.55 6.56 -20.27
N ALA A 101 6.79 5.31 -19.87
CA ALA A 101 5.75 4.39 -19.42
C ALA A 101 5.06 4.94 -18.15
N PHE A 102 5.81 5.41 -17.16
CA PHE A 102 5.24 6.03 -15.96
C PHE A 102 4.51 7.34 -16.27
N ALA A 103 5.04 8.18 -17.16
CA ALA A 103 4.37 9.42 -17.58
C ALA A 103 3.04 9.19 -18.30
N ALA A 104 2.85 8.03 -18.91
CA ALA A 104 1.58 7.64 -19.56
C ALA A 104 0.55 7.06 -18.58
N MET A 105 0.94 6.73 -17.35
CA MET A 105 0.02 6.20 -16.34
C MET A 105 -0.85 7.31 -15.75
N PRO A 106 -2.15 7.05 -15.55
CA PRO A 106 -3.06 8.06 -14.99
C PRO A 106 -2.77 8.34 -13.52
N ALA A 107 -2.21 7.39 -12.79
CA ALA A 107 -1.90 7.52 -11.37
C ALA A 107 -0.93 6.43 -10.89
N LEU A 108 -0.22 6.74 -9.81
CA LEU A 108 0.43 5.80 -8.90
C LEU A 108 -0.35 5.75 -7.58
N TYR A 109 -0.20 4.68 -6.84
CA TYR A 109 -0.95 4.46 -5.60
C TYR A 109 0.03 4.17 -4.45
N ILE A 110 -0.06 4.92 -3.37
CA ILE A 110 0.75 4.65 -2.18
C ILE A 110 0.25 3.36 -1.53
N ALA A 111 1.08 2.33 -1.49
CA ALA A 111 0.79 1.10 -0.76
C ALA A 111 1.29 1.18 0.68
N ASP A 112 2.47 1.78 0.90
CA ASP A 112 3.02 2.08 2.23
C ASP A 112 3.88 3.34 2.20
N GLY A 113 3.98 4.01 3.35
CA GLY A 113 4.82 5.20 3.50
C GLY A 113 4.09 6.52 3.27
N HIS A 114 2.81 6.64 3.62
CA HIS A 114 2.05 7.90 3.50
C HIS A 114 2.72 9.08 4.21
N HIS A 115 3.20 8.88 5.46
CA HIS A 115 3.90 9.94 6.20
C HIS A 115 5.27 10.27 5.59
N ARG A 116 5.99 9.29 5.07
CA ARG A 116 7.27 9.49 4.38
C ARG A 116 7.08 10.26 3.06
N SER A 117 6.09 9.88 2.27
CA SER A 117 5.74 10.57 1.02
C SER A 117 5.32 12.02 1.30
N ALA A 118 4.48 12.25 2.30
CA ALA A 118 4.06 13.59 2.70
C ALA A 118 5.25 14.44 3.14
N ALA A 119 6.11 13.91 4.02
CA ALA A 119 7.28 14.63 4.51
C ALA A 119 8.26 15.00 3.39
N ALA A 120 8.54 14.06 2.49
CA ALA A 120 9.40 14.31 1.33
C ALA A 120 8.84 15.40 0.42
N ALA A 121 7.55 15.33 0.12
CA ALA A 121 6.88 16.30 -0.75
C ALA A 121 6.83 17.70 -0.12
N LEU A 122 6.48 17.80 1.16
CA LEU A 122 6.40 19.09 1.87
C LEU A 122 7.77 19.75 2.01
N VAL A 123 8.80 18.99 2.38
CA VAL A 123 10.17 19.52 2.49
C VAL A 123 10.73 19.89 1.11
N GLY A 124 10.43 19.11 0.07
CA GLY A 124 10.79 19.45 -1.31
C GLY A 124 10.15 20.78 -1.74
N ALA A 125 8.86 20.96 -1.48
CA ALA A 125 8.16 22.21 -1.77
C ALA A 125 8.71 23.41 -0.97
N GLU A 126 9.06 23.23 0.31
CA GLU A 126 9.73 24.27 1.12
C GLU A 126 11.07 24.70 0.48
N LYS A 127 11.88 23.73 0.07
CA LYS A 127 13.19 24.01 -0.58
C LYS A 127 13.01 24.72 -1.92
N ALA A 128 12.02 24.33 -2.70
CA ALA A 128 11.66 25.00 -3.95
C ALA A 128 11.31 26.47 -3.73
N GLN A 129 10.49 26.78 -2.72
CA GLN A 129 10.13 28.16 -2.36
C GLN A 129 11.32 28.98 -1.86
N GLN A 130 12.28 28.34 -1.19
CA GLN A 130 13.48 29.01 -0.67
C GLN A 130 14.57 29.21 -1.71
N ASN A 131 14.49 28.54 -2.85
CA ASN A 131 15.49 28.64 -3.91
C ASN A 131 15.07 29.65 -4.99
N PRO A 132 15.67 30.86 -5.03
CA PRO A 132 15.33 31.85 -6.05
C PRO A 132 15.72 31.44 -7.48
N ASN A 133 16.55 30.40 -7.61
CA ASN A 133 17.00 29.84 -8.88
C ASN A 133 16.35 28.49 -9.20
N HIS A 134 15.22 28.17 -8.56
CA HIS A 134 14.50 26.92 -8.77
C HIS A 134 14.13 26.72 -10.25
N LYS A 135 14.49 25.55 -10.81
CA LYS A 135 14.24 25.18 -12.20
C LYS A 135 13.28 24.00 -12.35
N GLY A 136 13.13 23.18 -11.29
CA GLY A 136 12.30 22.00 -11.26
C GLY A 136 13.05 20.67 -11.41
N ASP A 137 14.35 20.71 -11.72
CA ASP A 137 15.22 19.55 -11.88
C ASP A 137 16.15 19.27 -10.68
N GLU A 138 16.00 20.04 -9.61
CA GLU A 138 16.82 19.85 -8.42
C GLU A 138 16.41 18.57 -7.65
N GLU A 139 17.38 17.92 -7.00
CA GLU A 139 17.25 16.67 -6.26
C GLU A 139 16.12 16.66 -5.22
N TYR A 140 15.83 17.81 -4.59
CA TYR A 140 14.74 17.90 -3.62
C TYR A 140 13.36 17.81 -4.23
N ASN A 141 13.24 17.83 -5.56
CA ASN A 141 11.98 17.56 -6.26
C ASN A 141 11.69 16.08 -6.41
N TYR A 142 12.58 15.21 -5.94
CA TYR A 142 12.44 13.76 -6.06
C TYR A 142 12.60 13.08 -4.71
N PHE A 143 11.92 11.96 -4.52
CA PHE A 143 12.10 11.10 -3.36
C PHE A 143 12.06 9.64 -3.78
N MET A 144 12.85 8.82 -3.06
CA MET A 144 13.02 7.41 -3.42
C MET A 144 11.75 6.62 -3.22
N ALA A 145 11.28 5.95 -4.27
CA ALA A 145 10.14 5.05 -4.25
C ALA A 145 10.52 3.70 -4.86
N VAL A 146 9.96 2.62 -4.32
CA VAL A 146 9.96 1.31 -4.96
C VAL A 146 8.57 1.07 -5.50
N CYS A 147 8.46 0.92 -6.81
CA CYS A 147 7.20 0.77 -7.52
C CYS A 147 7.01 -0.68 -7.98
N PHE A 148 5.89 -1.29 -7.61
CA PHE A 148 5.53 -2.66 -8.00
C PHE A 148 4.28 -2.68 -8.88
N PRO A 149 4.21 -3.55 -9.89
CA PRO A 149 2.98 -3.76 -10.64
C PRO A 149 1.93 -4.45 -9.76
N ALA A 150 0.66 -4.14 -9.98
CA ALA A 150 -0.43 -4.64 -9.15
C ALA A 150 -0.49 -6.17 -9.06
N ASN A 151 -0.17 -6.88 -10.15
CA ASN A 151 -0.18 -8.35 -10.20
C ASN A 151 0.89 -9.01 -9.32
N GLN A 152 1.91 -8.30 -8.90
CA GLN A 152 2.94 -8.82 -7.97
C GLN A 152 2.60 -8.56 -6.50
N LEU A 153 1.59 -7.77 -6.22
CA LEU A 153 1.14 -7.49 -4.87
C LEU A 153 0.20 -8.57 -4.37
N THR A 154 0.21 -8.77 -3.07
CA THR A 154 -0.70 -9.67 -2.39
C THR A 154 -1.34 -8.91 -1.24
N ILE A 155 -2.67 -8.83 -1.28
CA ILE A 155 -3.43 -8.32 -0.14
C ILE A 155 -3.55 -9.47 0.86
N ILE A 156 -3.07 -9.25 2.07
CA ILE A 156 -3.16 -10.21 3.18
C ILE A 156 -4.30 -9.82 4.11
N ASP A 157 -4.74 -10.79 4.92
CA ASP A 157 -5.78 -10.56 5.92
C ASP A 157 -5.35 -9.46 6.91
N TYR A 158 -6.24 -8.52 7.16
CA TYR A 158 -6.04 -7.49 8.17
C TYR A 158 -7.01 -7.74 9.32
N ASN A 159 -6.68 -8.69 10.18
CA ASN A 159 -7.54 -9.16 11.26
C ASN A 159 -7.73 -8.09 12.34
N ARG A 160 -8.94 -7.99 12.84
CA ARG A 160 -9.30 -7.19 14.02
C ARG A 160 -9.51 -8.11 15.21
N VAL A 161 -9.00 -7.68 16.35
CA VAL A 161 -9.26 -8.35 17.63
C VAL A 161 -10.07 -7.39 18.49
N VAL A 162 -11.25 -7.82 18.91
CA VAL A 162 -12.07 -7.07 19.84
C VAL A 162 -11.78 -7.53 21.27
N LYS A 163 -11.84 -6.60 22.19
CA LYS A 163 -11.50 -6.85 23.60
C LYS A 163 -12.59 -7.64 24.31
N ASP A 164 -13.84 -7.34 24.01
CA ASP A 164 -15.03 -7.94 24.60
C ASP A 164 -16.23 -7.86 23.61
N LEU A 165 -17.35 -8.42 23.98
CA LEU A 165 -18.59 -8.42 23.19
C LEU A 165 -19.56 -7.30 23.61
N ASN A 166 -19.07 -6.23 24.24
CA ASN A 166 -19.88 -5.09 24.71
C ASN A 166 -21.04 -5.52 25.61
N GLY A 167 -20.78 -6.48 26.51
CA GLY A 167 -21.75 -6.99 27.48
C GLY A 167 -22.73 -8.04 26.94
N LEU A 168 -22.63 -8.43 25.66
CA LEU A 168 -23.44 -9.48 25.08
C LEU A 168 -22.86 -10.87 25.39
N THR A 169 -23.71 -11.86 25.49
CA THR A 169 -23.29 -13.26 25.42
C THR A 169 -22.89 -13.61 23.98
N PRO A 170 -22.12 -14.69 23.74
CA PRO A 170 -21.80 -15.15 22.39
C PRO A 170 -23.05 -15.37 21.51
N GLU A 171 -24.11 -15.93 22.06
CA GLU A 171 -25.36 -16.18 21.35
C GLU A 171 -26.05 -14.85 20.98
N GLU A 172 -26.11 -13.91 21.90
CA GLU A 172 -26.67 -12.57 21.66
C GLU A 172 -25.86 -11.80 20.60
N PHE A 173 -24.53 -11.92 20.66
CA PHE A 173 -23.66 -11.32 19.66
C PHE A 173 -23.89 -11.92 18.26
N LEU A 174 -23.92 -13.25 18.12
CA LEU A 174 -24.21 -13.92 16.84
C LEU A 174 -25.61 -13.55 16.32
N ALA A 175 -26.59 -13.44 17.21
CA ALA A 175 -27.95 -12.99 16.82
C ALA A 175 -27.95 -11.53 16.34
N ALA A 176 -27.16 -10.65 16.97
CA ALA A 176 -26.98 -9.26 16.54
C ALA A 176 -26.32 -9.16 15.17
N VAL A 177 -25.21 -9.86 14.96
CA VAL A 177 -24.52 -9.97 13.67
C VAL A 177 -25.46 -10.55 12.59
N GLY A 178 -26.26 -11.55 12.94
CA GLY A 178 -27.23 -12.18 12.06
C GLY A 178 -28.33 -11.25 11.51
N LYS A 179 -28.46 -10.03 12.03
CA LYS A 179 -29.37 -9.02 11.45
C LYS A 179 -28.86 -8.55 10.08
N ASN A 180 -27.55 -8.36 9.95
CA ASN A 180 -26.90 -7.80 8.77
C ASN A 180 -26.15 -8.85 7.94
N PHE A 181 -25.87 -10.02 8.50
CA PHE A 181 -25.10 -11.08 7.86
C PHE A 181 -25.86 -12.41 7.86
N ILE A 182 -25.57 -13.23 6.85
CA ILE A 182 -25.85 -14.66 6.90
C ILE A 182 -24.69 -15.27 7.69
N VAL A 183 -25.02 -15.91 8.82
CA VAL A 183 -24.03 -16.50 9.74
C VAL A 183 -24.05 -18.01 9.60
N GLU A 184 -22.91 -18.61 9.29
CA GLU A 184 -22.75 -20.06 9.18
C GLU A 184 -21.60 -20.55 10.07
N GLU A 185 -21.85 -21.47 10.99
CA GLU A 185 -20.80 -22.12 11.76
C GLU A 185 -19.94 -23.03 10.87
N LYS A 186 -18.61 -22.87 10.93
CA LYS A 186 -17.63 -23.65 10.18
C LYS A 186 -16.85 -24.64 11.05
N GLY A 187 -17.05 -24.64 12.37
CA GLY A 187 -16.39 -25.52 13.33
C GLY A 187 -15.04 -25.00 13.82
N ALA A 188 -14.16 -25.91 14.24
CA ALA A 188 -12.88 -25.57 14.86
C ALA A 188 -11.74 -25.29 13.84
N GLU A 189 -11.89 -25.72 12.62
CA GLU A 189 -10.91 -25.50 11.54
C GLU A 189 -10.95 -24.08 11.04
N ILE A 190 -9.75 -23.50 10.75
CA ILE A 190 -9.64 -22.12 10.25
C ILE A 190 -10.47 -21.97 8.97
N TYR A 191 -11.42 -21.06 9.00
CA TYR A 191 -12.18 -20.63 7.83
C TYR A 191 -11.56 -19.36 7.24
N LYS A 192 -11.26 -19.38 5.93
CA LYS A 192 -10.84 -18.22 5.16
C LYS A 192 -11.93 -17.80 4.19
N PRO A 193 -12.30 -16.51 4.15
CA PRO A 193 -13.21 -15.97 3.15
C PRO A 193 -12.68 -16.19 1.73
N ASN A 194 -13.58 -16.45 0.79
CA ASN A 194 -13.24 -16.72 -0.61
C ASN A 194 -14.05 -15.88 -1.61
N ALA A 195 -14.83 -14.93 -1.12
CA ALA A 195 -15.66 -14.04 -1.93
C ALA A 195 -15.67 -12.63 -1.33
N LEU A 196 -16.07 -11.64 -2.13
CA LEU A 196 -16.38 -10.30 -1.65
C LEU A 196 -17.52 -10.34 -0.64
N HIS A 197 -17.49 -9.44 0.34
CA HIS A 197 -18.49 -9.26 1.40
C HIS A 197 -18.70 -10.51 2.26
N ASN A 198 -17.71 -11.40 2.25
CA ASN A 198 -17.60 -12.56 3.10
C ASN A 198 -16.47 -12.39 4.10
N PHE A 199 -16.75 -12.62 5.37
CA PHE A 199 -15.81 -12.43 6.48
C PHE A 199 -15.69 -13.71 7.29
N SER A 200 -14.59 -13.87 7.99
CA SER A 200 -14.45 -14.90 8.99
C SER A 200 -14.48 -14.28 10.40
N LEU A 201 -15.22 -14.94 11.28
CA LEU A 201 -15.30 -14.61 12.70
C LEU A 201 -14.82 -15.83 13.50
N TYR A 202 -13.92 -15.59 14.44
CA TYR A 202 -13.55 -16.58 15.45
C TYR A 202 -14.14 -16.19 16.80
N LEU A 203 -14.93 -17.10 17.36
CA LEU A 203 -15.59 -16.89 18.65
C LEU A 203 -15.67 -18.21 19.42
N GLU A 204 -15.16 -18.23 20.67
CA GLU A 204 -15.21 -19.37 21.57
C GLU A 204 -14.78 -20.72 20.98
N GLY A 205 -13.64 -20.73 20.29
CA GLY A 205 -13.07 -21.96 19.71
C GLY A 205 -13.69 -22.39 18.38
N LYS A 206 -14.60 -21.60 17.82
CA LYS A 206 -15.26 -21.90 16.55
C LYS A 206 -15.08 -20.77 15.54
N TRP A 207 -15.05 -21.15 14.29
CA TRP A 207 -15.07 -20.24 13.15
C TRP A 207 -16.46 -20.13 12.55
N TYR A 208 -16.80 -18.96 12.09
CA TYR A 208 -18.05 -18.64 11.42
C TYR A 208 -17.76 -17.92 10.10
N SER A 209 -18.52 -18.23 9.07
CA SER A 209 -18.61 -17.44 7.85
C SER A 209 -19.72 -16.41 8.02
N LEU A 210 -19.41 -15.16 7.73
CA LEU A 210 -20.35 -14.05 7.75
C LEU A 210 -20.44 -13.48 6.32
N THR A 211 -21.59 -13.64 5.67
CA THR A 211 -21.83 -13.03 4.36
C THR A 211 -22.78 -11.85 4.52
N ALA A 212 -22.34 -10.66 4.11
CA ALA A 212 -23.18 -9.46 4.20
C ALA A 212 -24.46 -9.64 3.37
N LYS A 213 -25.60 -9.27 3.94
CA LYS A 213 -26.89 -9.33 3.24
C LYS A 213 -27.02 -8.18 2.25
N GLU A 214 -27.74 -8.41 1.16
CA GLU A 214 -28.12 -7.36 0.24
C GLU A 214 -28.80 -6.19 0.96
N GLY A 215 -28.46 -4.96 0.55
CA GLY A 215 -28.99 -3.74 1.15
C GLY A 215 -28.31 -3.30 2.45
N THR A 216 -27.28 -4.03 2.94
CA THR A 216 -26.48 -3.60 4.10
C THR A 216 -25.28 -2.74 3.72
N TYR A 217 -24.99 -2.63 2.45
CA TYR A 217 -23.97 -1.78 1.84
C TYR A 217 -24.49 -1.25 0.49
N ASP A 218 -23.85 -0.19 -0.03
CA ASP A 218 -24.19 0.43 -1.32
C ASP A 218 -23.07 0.19 -2.32
N ASP A 219 -23.35 -0.56 -3.39
CA ASP A 219 -22.40 -0.86 -4.47
C ASP A 219 -21.94 0.40 -5.23
N ASN A 220 -22.69 1.50 -5.15
CA ASN A 220 -22.34 2.77 -5.77
C ASN A 220 -21.49 3.66 -4.88
N ASP A 221 -21.34 3.35 -3.60
CA ASP A 221 -20.43 4.04 -2.69
C ASP A 221 -19.05 3.35 -2.72
N PRO A 222 -18.02 3.97 -3.35
CA PRO A 222 -16.71 3.35 -3.51
C PRO A 222 -15.97 3.09 -2.18
N ILE A 223 -16.43 3.70 -1.08
CA ILE A 223 -15.88 3.48 0.27
C ILE A 223 -16.80 2.55 1.06
N GLY A 224 -18.11 2.76 1.00
CA GLY A 224 -19.11 1.97 1.72
C GLY A 224 -19.14 0.50 1.31
N VAL A 225 -18.84 0.20 0.05
CA VAL A 225 -18.78 -1.16 -0.50
C VAL A 225 -17.54 -1.96 -0.06
N LEU A 226 -16.51 -1.31 0.50
CA LEU A 226 -15.29 -2.01 0.93
C LEU A 226 -15.55 -2.91 2.14
N ASP A 227 -15.03 -4.12 2.11
CA ASP A 227 -15.19 -5.10 3.19
C ASP A 227 -14.75 -4.57 4.55
N VAL A 228 -13.66 -3.77 4.59
CA VAL A 228 -13.22 -3.11 5.83
C VAL A 228 -14.25 -2.12 6.36
N THR A 229 -14.96 -1.41 5.49
CA THR A 229 -16.01 -0.46 5.88
C THR A 229 -17.25 -1.19 6.37
N ILE A 230 -17.69 -2.22 5.64
CA ILE A 230 -18.82 -3.07 6.02
C ILE A 230 -18.60 -3.69 7.40
N SER A 231 -17.43 -4.31 7.63
CA SER A 231 -17.10 -4.91 8.92
C SER A 231 -17.01 -3.89 10.06
N SER A 232 -16.43 -2.72 9.80
CA SER A 232 -16.30 -1.65 10.80
C SER A 232 -17.64 -1.05 11.20
N ASN A 233 -18.57 -0.89 10.24
CA ASN A 233 -19.86 -0.25 10.51
C ASN A 233 -20.91 -1.22 11.09
N LEU A 234 -20.81 -2.53 10.79
CA LEU A 234 -21.86 -3.49 11.09
C LEU A 234 -21.48 -4.52 12.16
N ILE A 235 -20.21 -4.64 12.52
CA ILE A 235 -19.71 -5.61 13.52
C ILE A 235 -18.95 -4.91 14.64
N LEU A 236 -18.03 -3.95 14.32
CA LEU A 236 -17.16 -3.25 15.26
C LEU A 236 -17.77 -1.95 15.78
#